data_8c538fe9484ddfdeda833af372869f79
#
_entry.id   8c538fe9484ddfdeda833af372869f79
#
_cell.length_a   1.000
_cell.length_b   1.000
_cell.length_c   1.000
_cell.angle_alpha   90.00
_cell.angle_beta   90.00
_cell.angle_gamma   90.00
#
_symmetry.space_group_name_H-M   'P 1'
#
loop_
_entity.id
_entity.type
_entity.pdbx_description
1 polymer ?
#
loop_
_entity_poly.entity_id
_entity_poly.type
_entity_poly.pdbx_seq_one_letter_code
_entity_poly.pdbx_strand_id
1 'polypeptide(L)'
;MLVFHIITGIFALLFGFSALAFRKGAQLHRVSGNMFFVSMLLLTASAAILGGNDPYVPILTFYFVITAWAIVLRPEKQVGIFDYLGFLAVTLLSVRFFVDSMSAPSDFLVGLNYYFGGMAALAALLDLNMIVRGGLAGKHRIARHLWRMCYALIGAVASFIANTSNKWPDFIDANIPLYLLAAYMFFWLIRVLFTSWLDKAKTFFAKDPVVGNILLILGYGNTDK
;
A
#
# COMPACT_ATOMS: atom_id res chain seq x y z
N MET A 1 15.88 -16.22 15.54
CA MET A 1 15.27 -15.04 14.86
C MET A 1 15.07 -15.27 13.36
N LEU A 2 16.07 -15.72 12.57
CA LEU A 2 15.93 -15.90 11.11
C LEU A 2 14.77 -16.82 10.71
N VAL A 3 14.66 -18.00 11.32
CA VAL A 3 13.55 -18.95 11.04
C VAL A 3 12.18 -18.32 11.33
N PHE A 4 12.05 -17.59 12.43
CA PHE A 4 10.83 -16.86 12.77
C PHE A 4 10.49 -15.79 11.70
N HIS A 5 11.50 -15.04 11.25
CA HIS A 5 11.35 -14.05 10.18
C HIS A 5 10.86 -14.70 8.87
N ILE A 6 11.44 -15.83 8.48
CA ILE A 6 11.03 -16.56 7.27
C ILE A 6 9.59 -17.06 7.39
N ILE A 7 9.21 -17.64 8.52
CA ILE A 7 7.84 -18.13 8.74
C ILE A 7 6.83 -16.98 8.67
N THR A 8 7.10 -15.88 9.36
CA THR A 8 6.21 -14.70 9.33
C THR A 8 6.15 -14.06 7.93
N GLY A 9 7.25 -14.09 7.17
CA GLY A 9 7.29 -13.68 5.77
C GLY A 9 6.41 -14.53 4.87
N ILE A 10 6.46 -15.86 5.00
CA ILE A 10 5.59 -16.79 4.25
C ILE A 10 4.12 -16.49 4.54
N PHE A 11 3.74 -16.31 5.81
CA PHE A 11 2.37 -15.95 6.18
C PHE A 11 1.97 -14.58 5.64
N ALA A 12 2.86 -13.58 5.68
CA ALA A 12 2.59 -12.27 5.11
C ALA A 12 2.31 -12.35 3.60
N LEU A 13 3.11 -13.10 2.85
CA LEU A 13 2.87 -13.29 1.41
C LEU A 13 1.55 -14.06 1.18
N LEU A 14 1.33 -15.17 1.87
CA LEU A 14 0.11 -15.98 1.71
C LEU A 14 -1.15 -15.16 1.98
N PHE A 15 -1.23 -14.49 3.12
CA PHE A 15 -2.42 -13.73 3.50
C PHE A 15 -2.54 -12.41 2.74
N GLY A 16 -1.44 -11.79 2.35
CA GLY A 16 -1.43 -10.62 1.49
C GLY A 16 -2.04 -10.91 0.12
N PHE A 17 -1.57 -11.95 -0.58
CA PHE A 17 -2.15 -12.36 -1.85
C PHE A 17 -3.60 -12.86 -1.71
N SER A 18 -3.93 -13.57 -0.63
CA SER A 18 -5.32 -13.97 -0.35
C SER A 18 -6.23 -12.74 -0.19
N ALA A 19 -5.79 -11.71 0.53
CA ALA A 19 -6.54 -10.46 0.67
C ALA A 19 -6.72 -9.74 -0.68
N LEU A 20 -5.72 -9.81 -1.58
CA LEU A 20 -5.86 -9.27 -2.94
C LEU A 20 -6.87 -10.06 -3.78
N ALA A 21 -6.93 -11.38 -3.64
CA ALA A 21 -7.80 -12.25 -4.43
C ALA A 21 -9.28 -12.16 -4.02
N PHE A 22 -9.57 -11.97 -2.73
CA PHE A 22 -10.95 -11.95 -2.25
C PHE A 22 -11.67 -10.62 -2.54
N ARG A 23 -13.00 -10.69 -2.66
CA ARG A 23 -13.87 -9.52 -2.85
C ARG A 23 -13.63 -8.50 -1.73
N LYS A 24 -13.29 -7.26 -2.11
CA LYS A 24 -12.95 -6.18 -1.17
C LYS A 24 -14.11 -5.92 -0.20
N GLY A 25 -13.79 -5.81 1.09
CA GLY A 25 -14.77 -5.62 2.18
C GLY A 25 -15.56 -6.86 2.61
N ALA A 26 -15.48 -7.99 1.88
CA ALA A 26 -16.09 -9.25 2.28
C ALA A 26 -15.39 -9.88 3.50
N GLN A 27 -16.03 -10.84 4.14
CA GLN A 27 -15.51 -11.51 5.35
C GLN A 27 -14.11 -12.11 5.11
N LEU A 28 -13.92 -12.86 4.02
CA LEU A 28 -12.62 -13.47 3.69
C LEU A 28 -11.53 -12.43 3.47
N HIS A 29 -11.83 -11.30 2.80
CA HIS A 29 -10.89 -10.18 2.67
C HIS A 29 -10.48 -9.63 4.04
N ARG A 30 -11.44 -9.45 4.95
CA ARG A 30 -11.16 -8.92 6.31
C ARG A 30 -10.34 -9.89 7.14
N VAL A 31 -10.66 -11.18 7.10
CA VAL A 31 -9.89 -12.21 7.82
C VAL A 31 -8.46 -12.29 7.28
N SER A 32 -8.30 -12.43 5.95
CA SER A 32 -6.97 -12.47 5.34
C SER A 32 -6.19 -11.17 5.57
N GLY A 33 -6.86 -10.01 5.51
CA GLY A 33 -6.25 -8.71 5.79
C GLY A 33 -5.76 -8.58 7.25
N ASN A 34 -6.52 -9.08 8.22
CA ASN A 34 -6.09 -9.10 9.62
C ASN A 34 -4.91 -10.05 9.84
N MET A 35 -4.91 -11.23 9.20
CA MET A 35 -3.78 -12.17 9.27
C MET A 35 -2.53 -11.57 8.59
N PHE A 36 -2.70 -10.90 7.45
CA PHE A 36 -1.62 -10.15 6.80
C PHE A 36 -1.07 -9.07 7.73
N PHE A 37 -1.94 -8.27 8.36
CA PHE A 37 -1.54 -7.24 9.31
C PHE A 37 -0.67 -7.81 10.44
N VAL A 38 -1.13 -8.85 11.12
CA VAL A 38 -0.38 -9.49 12.22
C VAL A 38 0.95 -10.05 11.72
N SER A 39 0.93 -10.76 10.58
CA SER A 39 2.15 -11.32 9.98
C SER A 39 3.16 -10.24 9.62
N MET A 40 2.71 -9.11 9.08
CA MET A 40 3.57 -7.97 8.74
C MET A 40 4.15 -7.28 9.97
N LEU A 41 3.39 -7.15 11.07
CA LEU A 41 3.93 -6.61 12.32
C LEU A 41 5.09 -7.48 12.85
N LEU A 42 4.90 -8.80 12.87
CA LEU A 42 5.93 -9.75 13.31
C LEU A 42 7.12 -9.78 12.34
N LEU A 43 6.86 -9.73 11.03
CA LEU A 43 7.88 -9.70 10.00
C LEU A 43 8.76 -8.43 10.10
N THR A 44 8.14 -7.26 10.21
CA THR A 44 8.87 -5.99 10.30
C THR A 44 9.61 -5.85 11.61
N ALA A 45 9.04 -6.30 12.73
CA ALA A 45 9.71 -6.32 14.03
C ALA A 45 10.95 -7.24 14.00
N SER A 46 10.81 -8.46 13.46
CA SER A 46 11.94 -9.37 13.31
C SER A 46 13.01 -8.86 12.33
N ALA A 47 12.59 -8.19 11.24
CA ALA A 47 13.50 -7.57 10.29
C ALA A 47 14.30 -6.42 10.93
N ALA A 48 13.66 -5.58 11.76
CA ALA A 48 14.33 -4.50 12.47
C ALA A 48 15.40 -5.02 13.44
N ILE A 49 15.15 -6.16 14.10
CA ILE A 49 16.13 -6.80 14.99
C ILE A 49 17.28 -7.41 14.17
N LEU A 50 16.98 -8.05 13.05
CA LEU A 50 17.98 -8.69 12.17
C LEU A 50 18.83 -7.64 11.42
N GLY A 51 18.25 -6.48 11.08
CA GLY A 51 18.92 -5.38 10.38
C GLY A 51 19.97 -4.63 11.24
N GLY A 52 20.01 -4.88 12.54
CA GLY A 52 21.02 -4.31 13.44
C GLY A 52 21.02 -2.78 13.45
N ASN A 53 22.05 -2.16 12.86
CA ASN A 53 22.22 -0.70 12.87
C ASN A 53 21.37 0.06 11.84
N ASP A 54 20.71 -0.65 10.92
CA ASP A 54 19.86 -0.03 9.88
C ASP A 54 18.43 -0.61 9.85
N PRO A 55 17.60 -0.34 10.87
CA PRO A 55 16.23 -0.84 10.94
C PRO A 55 15.20 0.04 10.20
N TYR A 56 15.64 1.06 9.44
CA TYR A 56 14.75 2.14 8.98
C TYR A 56 13.71 1.69 7.96
N VAL A 57 14.09 0.80 7.02
CA VAL A 57 13.15 0.22 6.04
C VAL A 57 12.06 -0.64 6.72
N PRO A 58 12.39 -1.57 7.64
CA PRO A 58 11.39 -2.26 8.45
C PRO A 58 10.48 -1.32 9.26
N ILE A 59 11.03 -0.26 9.86
CA ILE A 59 10.25 0.72 10.63
C ILE A 59 9.30 1.50 9.72
N LEU A 60 9.73 1.91 8.53
CA LEU A 60 8.86 2.55 7.54
C LEU A 60 7.72 1.62 7.11
N THR A 61 8.03 0.35 6.86
CA THR A 61 7.00 -0.64 6.50
C THR A 61 6.02 -0.89 7.65
N PHE A 62 6.51 -0.98 8.88
CA PHE A 62 5.67 -1.07 10.09
C PHE A 62 4.72 0.13 10.20
N TYR A 63 5.23 1.36 9.99
CA TYR A 63 4.41 2.57 9.98
C TYR A 63 3.31 2.49 8.91
N PHE A 64 3.61 2.04 7.68
CA PHE A 64 2.59 1.89 6.64
C PHE A 64 1.50 0.90 7.04
N VAL A 65 1.88 -0.25 7.56
CA VAL A 65 0.93 -1.32 7.96
C VAL A 65 0.01 -0.84 9.08
N ILE A 66 0.56 -0.26 10.16
CA ILE A 66 -0.22 0.14 11.32
C ILE A 66 -1.17 1.30 11.01
N THR A 67 -0.71 2.28 10.22
CA THR A 67 -1.54 3.44 9.84
C THR A 67 -2.59 3.09 8.77
N ALA A 68 -2.33 2.10 7.92
CA ALA A 68 -3.31 1.57 6.97
C ALA A 68 -4.41 0.76 7.67
N TRP A 69 -4.08 0.05 8.74
CA TRP A 69 -5.05 -0.71 9.52
C TRP A 69 -5.86 0.20 10.44
N ALA A 70 -5.20 1.13 11.13
CA ALA A 70 -5.87 2.07 12.03
C ALA A 70 -6.95 2.91 11.34
N ILE A 71 -6.72 3.33 10.09
CA ILE A 71 -7.68 4.18 9.37
C ILE A 71 -9.01 3.46 9.07
N VAL A 72 -9.03 2.15 8.90
CA VAL A 72 -10.28 1.40 8.63
C VAL A 72 -11.04 1.03 9.91
N LEU A 73 -10.39 1.03 11.06
CA LEU A 73 -11.03 0.79 12.36
C LEU A 73 -11.63 2.06 12.96
N ARG A 74 -10.98 3.20 12.74
CA ARG A 74 -11.40 4.47 13.32
C ARG A 74 -12.66 4.99 12.64
N PRO A 75 -13.55 5.71 13.34
CA PRO A 75 -14.61 6.48 12.72
C PRO A 75 -14.08 7.49 11.70
N GLU A 76 -14.91 7.85 10.73
CA GLU A 76 -14.55 8.84 9.70
C GLU A 76 -14.41 10.26 10.30
N LYS A 77 -13.60 11.09 9.66
CA LYS A 77 -13.37 12.49 10.04
C LYS A 77 -12.90 12.67 11.48
N GLN A 78 -12.00 11.78 11.91
CA GLN A 78 -11.34 11.87 13.21
C GLN A 78 -9.83 11.83 13.06
N VAL A 79 -9.16 12.63 13.88
CA VAL A 79 -7.70 12.65 14.05
C VAL A 79 -7.42 12.42 15.54
N GLY A 80 -6.40 11.63 15.83
CA GLY A 80 -5.97 11.35 17.20
C GLY A 80 -4.47 11.46 17.37
N ILE A 81 -4.01 11.30 18.60
CA ILE A 81 -2.57 11.42 18.95
C ILE A 81 -1.69 10.49 18.08
N PHE A 82 -2.18 9.30 17.69
CA PHE A 82 -1.46 8.38 16.81
C PHE A 82 -1.16 8.95 15.43
N ASP A 83 -2.01 9.86 14.92
CA ASP A 83 -1.79 10.47 13.62
C ASP A 83 -0.67 11.52 13.68
N TYR A 84 -0.62 12.30 14.76
CA TYR A 84 0.47 13.26 15.00
C TYR A 84 1.79 12.54 15.25
N LEU A 85 1.81 11.49 16.07
CA LEU A 85 3.00 10.69 16.31
C LEU A 85 3.47 9.97 15.03
N GLY A 86 2.54 9.43 14.24
CA GLY A 86 2.82 8.80 12.96
C GLY A 86 3.39 9.80 11.94
N PHE A 87 2.80 10.99 11.85
CA PHE A 87 3.31 12.08 11.02
C PHE A 87 4.73 12.49 11.40
N LEU A 88 4.98 12.68 12.70
CA LEU A 88 6.32 13.02 13.20
C LEU A 88 7.33 11.91 12.87
N ALA A 89 6.98 10.66 13.15
CA ALA A 89 7.85 9.50 12.93
C ALA A 89 8.22 9.35 11.45
N VAL A 90 7.24 9.43 10.53
CA VAL A 90 7.51 9.29 9.10
C VAL A 90 8.27 10.47 8.52
N THR A 91 8.08 11.68 9.08
CA THR A 91 8.85 12.87 8.70
C THR A 91 10.32 12.70 9.10
N LEU A 92 10.58 12.24 10.33
CA LEU A 92 11.94 11.95 10.80
C LEU A 92 12.61 10.84 9.96
N LEU A 93 11.87 9.78 9.62
CA LEU A 93 12.38 8.73 8.73
C LEU A 93 12.71 9.27 7.34
N SER A 94 11.88 10.14 6.78
CA SER A 94 12.16 10.77 5.49
C SER A 94 13.47 11.57 5.53
N VAL A 95 13.64 12.42 6.53
CA VAL A 95 14.88 13.20 6.73
C VAL A 95 16.06 12.27 6.89
N ARG A 96 15.92 11.19 7.68
CA ARG A 96 16.99 10.22 7.92
C ARG A 96 17.46 9.58 6.62
N PHE A 97 16.53 9.09 5.77
CA PHE A 97 16.89 8.51 4.47
C PHE A 97 17.60 9.51 3.54
N PHE A 98 17.16 10.77 3.50
CA PHE A 98 17.84 11.79 2.68
C PHE A 98 19.25 12.12 3.22
N VAL A 99 19.43 12.15 4.54
CA VAL A 99 20.77 12.33 5.14
C VAL A 99 21.68 11.14 4.81
N ASP A 100 21.16 9.91 4.91
CA ASP A 100 21.93 8.70 4.59
C ASP A 100 22.32 8.63 3.11
N SER A 101 21.51 9.21 2.20
CA SER A 101 21.86 9.28 0.78
C SER A 101 23.13 10.10 0.53
N MET A 102 23.44 11.10 1.36
CA MET A 102 24.61 11.97 1.21
C MET A 102 25.94 11.25 1.51
N SER A 103 25.89 10.18 2.32
CA SER A 103 27.07 9.40 2.75
C SER A 103 27.03 7.95 2.28
N ALA A 104 26.09 7.60 1.41
CA ALA A 104 25.94 6.23 0.94
C ALA A 104 27.13 5.81 0.07
N PRO A 105 27.68 4.59 0.27
CA PRO A 105 28.94 4.16 -0.36
C PRO A 105 28.80 3.74 -1.83
N SER A 106 27.57 3.72 -2.41
CA SER A 106 27.33 3.37 -3.79
C SER A 106 26.09 4.07 -4.36
N ASP A 107 26.06 4.30 -5.69
CA ASP A 107 24.95 4.91 -6.39
C ASP A 107 23.65 4.13 -6.21
N PHE A 108 23.74 2.81 -6.10
CA PHE A 108 22.58 1.96 -5.80
C PHE A 108 21.97 2.30 -4.43
N LEU A 109 22.77 2.42 -3.39
CA LEU A 109 22.31 2.79 -2.05
C LEU A 109 21.84 4.24 -1.99
N VAL A 110 22.46 5.16 -2.72
CA VAL A 110 21.98 6.53 -2.91
C VAL A 110 20.55 6.50 -3.48
N GLY A 111 20.33 5.78 -4.59
CA GLY A 111 19.02 5.63 -5.22
C GLY A 111 17.98 5.00 -4.31
N LEU A 112 18.36 3.98 -3.54
CA LEU A 112 17.48 3.29 -2.60
C LEU A 112 17.04 4.22 -1.46
N ASN A 113 17.97 5.00 -0.90
CA ASN A 113 17.68 5.99 0.14
C ASN A 113 16.76 7.11 -0.39
N TYR A 114 16.98 7.61 -1.60
CA TYR A 114 16.06 8.57 -2.24
C TYR A 114 14.67 7.96 -2.44
N TYR A 115 14.57 6.70 -2.86
CA TYR A 115 13.29 6.03 -3.02
C TYR A 115 12.52 5.93 -1.69
N PHE A 116 13.14 5.40 -0.62
CA PHE A 116 12.48 5.29 0.69
C PHE A 116 12.22 6.65 1.32
N GLY A 117 13.15 7.59 1.20
CA GLY A 117 12.99 8.98 1.65
C GLY A 117 11.82 9.67 0.96
N GLY A 118 11.71 9.53 -0.35
CA GLY A 118 10.59 10.06 -1.15
C GLY A 118 9.25 9.43 -0.80
N MET A 119 9.20 8.11 -0.57
CA MET A 119 7.97 7.43 -0.13
C MET A 119 7.56 7.85 1.28
N ALA A 120 8.50 8.04 2.19
CA ALA A 120 8.25 8.56 3.53
C ALA A 120 7.77 10.03 3.48
N ALA A 121 8.38 10.88 2.63
CA ALA A 121 7.96 12.28 2.41
C ALA A 121 6.53 12.35 1.86
N LEU A 122 6.21 11.54 0.85
CA LEU A 122 4.85 11.44 0.31
C LEU A 122 3.85 11.04 1.39
N ALA A 123 4.20 10.05 2.22
CA ALA A 123 3.36 9.63 3.33
C ALA A 123 3.16 10.75 4.35
N ALA A 124 4.22 11.49 4.71
CA ALA A 124 4.16 12.64 5.61
C ALA A 124 3.25 13.75 5.07
N LEU A 125 3.38 14.10 3.79
CA LEU A 125 2.51 15.11 3.15
C LEU A 125 1.04 14.69 3.15
N LEU A 126 0.76 13.42 2.88
CA LEU A 126 -0.61 12.89 2.92
C LEU A 126 -1.17 12.83 4.34
N ASP A 127 -0.32 12.57 5.35
CA ASP A 127 -0.72 12.59 6.76
C ASP A 127 -0.98 14.02 7.23
N LEU A 128 -0.14 14.97 6.87
CA LEU A 128 -0.36 16.40 7.14
C LEU A 128 -1.69 16.85 6.56
N ASN A 129 -1.95 16.53 5.28
CA ASN A 129 -3.22 16.86 4.63
C ASN A 129 -4.42 16.21 5.35
N MET A 130 -4.29 14.97 5.82
CA MET A 130 -5.33 14.31 6.62
C MET A 130 -5.56 15.04 7.95
N ILE A 131 -4.49 15.41 8.66
CA ILE A 131 -4.55 16.10 9.94
C ILE A 131 -5.22 17.46 9.78
N VAL A 132 -4.79 18.28 8.80
CA VAL A 132 -5.35 19.60 8.52
C VAL A 132 -6.83 19.54 8.16
N ARG A 133 -7.28 18.47 7.50
CA ARG A 133 -8.69 18.24 7.16
C ARG A 133 -9.54 17.69 8.31
N GLY A 134 -8.96 17.44 9.47
CA GLY A 134 -9.65 16.82 10.61
C GLY A 134 -10.01 15.34 10.39
N GLY A 135 -9.27 14.63 9.50
CA GLY A 135 -9.46 13.22 9.21
C GLY A 135 -9.93 12.93 7.78
N LEU A 136 -10.03 11.65 7.44
CA LEU A 136 -10.46 11.17 6.12
C LEU A 136 -11.84 10.48 6.21
N ALA A 137 -12.56 10.53 5.06
CA ALA A 137 -13.85 9.86 4.90
C ALA A 137 -13.95 9.22 3.49
N GLY A 138 -14.84 8.24 3.35
CA GLY A 138 -15.21 7.62 2.08
C GLY A 138 -14.01 7.13 1.27
N LYS A 139 -13.96 7.50 0.00
CA LYS A 139 -12.94 7.04 -0.94
C LYS A 139 -11.49 7.37 -0.53
N HIS A 140 -11.24 8.49 0.10
CA HIS A 140 -9.89 8.87 0.55
C HIS A 140 -9.37 7.98 1.68
N ARG A 141 -10.28 7.54 2.58
CA ARG A 141 -9.98 6.58 3.62
C ARG A 141 -9.60 5.22 3.03
N ILE A 142 -10.38 4.74 2.05
CA ILE A 142 -10.11 3.48 1.35
C ILE A 142 -8.80 3.57 0.55
N ALA A 143 -8.56 4.67 -0.16
CA ALA A 143 -7.33 4.90 -0.91
C ALA A 143 -6.09 4.86 -0.01
N ARG A 144 -6.14 5.50 1.19
CA ARG A 144 -5.06 5.46 2.18
C ARG A 144 -4.77 4.04 2.65
N HIS A 145 -5.80 3.27 2.99
CA HIS A 145 -5.65 1.86 3.35
C HIS A 145 -5.03 1.05 2.22
N LEU A 146 -5.58 1.17 1.03
CA LEU A 146 -5.18 0.41 -0.15
C LEU A 146 -3.70 0.58 -0.49
N TRP A 147 -3.25 1.82 -0.73
CA TRP A 147 -1.88 2.03 -1.20
C TRP A 147 -0.83 1.64 -0.15
N ARG A 148 -1.10 1.86 1.13
CA ARG A 148 -0.19 1.50 2.22
C ARG A 148 -0.07 -0.01 2.41
N MET A 149 -1.20 -0.75 2.36
CA MET A 149 -1.17 -2.21 2.45
C MET A 149 -0.51 -2.84 1.22
N CYS A 150 -0.80 -2.32 0.01
CA CYS A 150 -0.14 -2.79 -1.20
C CYS A 150 1.36 -2.49 -1.18
N TYR A 151 1.76 -1.29 -0.74
CA TYR A 151 3.18 -0.93 -0.60
C TYR A 151 3.91 -1.86 0.36
N ALA A 152 3.31 -2.18 1.51
CA ALA A 152 3.87 -3.12 2.47
C ALA A 152 4.02 -4.54 1.88
N LEU A 153 3.04 -5.00 1.10
CA LEU A 153 3.13 -6.29 0.40
C LEU A 153 4.21 -6.26 -0.69
N ILE A 154 4.31 -5.17 -1.47
CA ILE A 154 5.39 -4.99 -2.46
C ILE A 154 6.75 -5.06 -1.77
N GLY A 155 6.92 -4.43 -0.61
CA GLY A 155 8.14 -4.50 0.18
C GLY A 155 8.48 -5.93 0.64
N ALA A 156 7.48 -6.70 1.10
CA ALA A 156 7.67 -8.09 1.49
C ALA A 156 8.07 -8.97 0.29
N VAL A 157 7.43 -8.78 -0.87
CA VAL A 157 7.79 -9.48 -2.12
C VAL A 157 9.17 -9.09 -2.60
N ALA A 158 9.53 -7.80 -2.56
CA ALA A 158 10.85 -7.31 -2.94
C ALA A 158 11.96 -7.93 -2.06
N SER A 159 11.74 -7.98 -0.73
CA SER A 159 12.64 -8.63 0.20
C SER A 159 12.79 -10.13 -0.09
N PHE A 160 11.69 -10.82 -0.39
CA PHE A 160 11.71 -12.24 -0.78
C PHE A 160 12.53 -12.45 -2.06
N ILE A 161 12.28 -11.64 -3.09
CA ILE A 161 13.01 -11.70 -4.38
C ILE A 161 14.50 -11.44 -4.16
N ALA A 162 14.87 -10.38 -3.42
CA ALA A 162 16.26 -10.04 -3.15
C ALA A 162 17.06 -11.19 -2.50
N ASN A 163 16.39 -12.04 -1.72
CA ASN A 163 17.02 -13.18 -1.04
C ASN A 163 16.91 -14.52 -1.80
N THR A 164 16.16 -14.59 -2.90
CA THR A 164 15.90 -15.86 -3.60
C THR A 164 16.16 -15.83 -5.10
N SER A 165 16.25 -14.65 -5.73
CA SER A 165 16.36 -14.50 -7.19
C SER A 165 17.57 -15.21 -7.80
N ASN A 166 18.66 -15.35 -7.06
CA ASN A 166 19.86 -16.09 -7.50
C ASN A 166 19.62 -17.62 -7.70
N LYS A 167 18.46 -18.12 -7.26
CA LYS A 167 18.03 -19.53 -7.43
C LYS A 167 16.99 -19.69 -8.53
N TRP A 168 16.60 -18.61 -9.19
CA TRP A 168 15.57 -18.63 -10.23
C TRP A 168 16.22 -18.87 -11.60
N PRO A 169 15.51 -19.51 -12.53
CA PRO A 169 15.99 -19.67 -13.90
C PRO A 169 16.20 -18.29 -14.59
N ASP A 170 17.27 -18.15 -15.36
CA ASP A 170 17.66 -16.89 -16.03
C ASP A 170 16.58 -16.32 -16.96
N PHE A 171 15.67 -17.17 -17.47
CA PHE A 171 14.57 -16.72 -18.34
C PHE A 171 13.40 -16.07 -17.57
N ILE A 172 13.42 -16.08 -16.22
CA ILE A 172 12.38 -15.46 -15.38
C ILE A 172 12.92 -14.13 -14.85
N ASP A 173 12.33 -13.01 -15.30
CA ASP A 173 12.57 -11.73 -14.66
C ASP A 173 11.93 -11.72 -13.27
N ALA A 174 12.78 -11.76 -12.24
CA ALA A 174 12.37 -11.77 -10.84
C ALA A 174 11.56 -10.51 -10.42
N ASN A 175 11.60 -9.44 -11.21
CA ASN A 175 10.87 -8.20 -10.91
C ASN A 175 9.41 -8.22 -11.41
N ILE A 176 9.03 -9.15 -12.27
CA ILE A 176 7.64 -9.24 -12.80
C ILE A 176 6.59 -9.19 -11.69
N PRO A 177 6.69 -9.93 -10.56
CA PRO A 177 5.72 -9.85 -9.48
C PRO A 177 5.57 -8.44 -8.89
N LEU A 178 6.67 -7.66 -8.82
CA LEU A 178 6.64 -6.28 -8.31
C LEU A 178 5.88 -5.36 -9.27
N TYR A 179 6.12 -5.48 -10.59
CA TYR A 179 5.41 -4.69 -11.59
C TYR A 179 3.91 -5.01 -11.60
N LEU A 180 3.55 -6.28 -11.49
CA LEU A 180 2.14 -6.70 -11.43
C LEU A 180 1.45 -6.18 -10.17
N LEU A 181 2.09 -6.21 -9.00
CA LEU A 181 1.55 -5.66 -7.76
C LEU A 181 1.42 -4.14 -7.82
N ALA A 182 2.40 -3.45 -8.39
CA ALA A 182 2.33 -2.00 -8.59
C ALA A 182 1.17 -1.63 -9.55
N ALA A 183 1.06 -2.31 -10.67
CA ALA A 183 -0.04 -2.12 -11.63
C ALA A 183 -1.41 -2.38 -10.98
N TYR A 184 -1.53 -3.45 -10.18
CA TYR A 184 -2.72 -3.77 -9.41
C TYR A 184 -3.08 -2.65 -8.42
N MET A 185 -2.09 -2.14 -7.68
CA MET A 185 -2.28 -1.03 -6.74
C MET A 185 -2.79 0.23 -7.46
N PHE A 186 -2.15 0.62 -8.56
CA PHE A 186 -2.55 1.79 -9.33
C PHE A 186 -3.94 1.64 -9.94
N PHE A 187 -4.25 0.46 -10.51
CA PHE A 187 -5.58 0.17 -11.03
C PHE A 187 -6.67 0.39 -9.97
N TRP A 188 -6.50 -0.15 -8.76
CA TRP A 188 -7.47 0.00 -7.69
C TRP A 188 -7.51 1.41 -7.11
N LEU A 189 -6.38 2.13 -7.04
CA LEU A 189 -6.35 3.54 -6.63
C LEU A 189 -7.15 4.42 -7.59
N ILE A 190 -6.92 4.26 -8.89
CA ILE A 190 -7.68 4.97 -9.93
C ILE A 190 -9.16 4.64 -9.78
N ARG A 191 -9.51 3.36 -9.69
CA ARG A 191 -10.89 2.93 -9.53
C ARG A 191 -11.56 3.55 -8.29
N VAL A 192 -10.92 3.51 -7.13
CA VAL A 192 -11.46 4.05 -5.86
C VAL A 192 -11.61 5.57 -5.92
N LEU A 193 -10.61 6.28 -6.46
CA LEU A 193 -10.62 7.73 -6.45
C LEU A 193 -11.54 8.33 -7.52
N PHE A 194 -11.67 7.69 -8.68
CA PHE A 194 -12.37 8.23 -9.85
C PHE A 194 -13.72 7.56 -10.15
N THR A 195 -14.19 6.56 -9.38
CA THR A 195 -15.48 5.91 -9.61
C THR A 195 -16.62 6.94 -9.71
N SER A 196 -16.69 7.91 -8.80
CA SER A 196 -17.73 8.93 -8.82
C SER A 196 -17.68 9.84 -10.06
N TRP A 197 -16.51 10.05 -10.64
CA TRP A 197 -16.36 10.79 -11.90
C TRP A 197 -16.80 9.94 -13.10
N LEU A 198 -16.43 8.67 -13.12
CA LEU A 198 -16.86 7.73 -14.16
C LEU A 198 -18.37 7.55 -14.18
N ASP A 199 -19.01 7.48 -13.01
CA ASP A 199 -20.47 7.38 -12.91
C ASP A 199 -21.16 8.67 -13.39
N LYS A 200 -20.61 9.84 -13.06
CA LYS A 200 -21.09 11.12 -13.60
C LYS A 200 -20.88 11.23 -15.11
N ALA A 201 -19.73 10.77 -15.62
CA ALA A 201 -19.48 10.73 -17.05
C ALA A 201 -20.46 9.79 -17.77
N LYS A 202 -20.72 8.60 -17.23
CA LYS A 202 -21.73 7.66 -17.76
C LYS A 202 -23.12 8.29 -17.81
N THR A 203 -23.56 8.94 -16.73
CA THR A 203 -24.87 9.61 -16.68
C THR A 203 -24.95 10.82 -17.61
N PHE A 204 -23.86 11.54 -17.83
CA PHE A 204 -23.80 12.62 -18.80
C PHE A 204 -23.93 12.08 -20.23
N PHE A 205 -23.13 11.07 -20.58
CA PHE A 205 -23.19 10.45 -21.91
C PHE A 205 -24.47 9.65 -22.18
N ALA A 206 -25.10 9.07 -21.14
CA ALA A 206 -26.39 8.38 -21.29
C ALA A 206 -27.54 9.32 -21.62
N LYS A 207 -27.38 10.63 -21.39
CA LYS A 207 -28.36 11.65 -21.82
C LYS A 207 -28.25 12.02 -23.30
N ASP A 208 -27.13 11.68 -23.94
CA ASP A 208 -26.97 11.82 -25.37
C ASP A 208 -27.70 10.66 -26.06
N PRO A 209 -28.67 10.92 -26.95
CA PRO A 209 -29.50 9.86 -27.57
C PRO A 209 -28.68 8.87 -28.41
N VAL A 210 -27.54 9.28 -28.96
CA VAL A 210 -26.64 8.41 -29.76
C VAL A 210 -25.84 7.50 -28.82
N VAL A 211 -25.24 8.08 -27.80
CA VAL A 211 -24.39 7.34 -26.83
C VAL A 211 -25.26 6.48 -25.89
N GLY A 212 -26.46 6.96 -25.53
CA GLY A 212 -27.42 6.19 -24.74
C GLY A 212 -27.84 4.88 -25.42
N ASN A 213 -28.09 4.89 -26.72
CA ASN A 213 -28.37 3.69 -27.49
C ASN A 213 -27.20 2.71 -27.59
N ILE A 214 -25.97 3.21 -27.69
CA ILE A 214 -24.78 2.37 -27.70
C ILE A 214 -24.55 1.71 -26.33
N LEU A 215 -24.77 2.43 -25.24
CA LEU A 215 -24.66 1.89 -23.89
C LEU A 215 -25.74 0.84 -23.60
N LEU A 216 -26.93 1.00 -24.12
CA LEU A 216 -27.99 -0.01 -24.06
C LEU A 216 -27.61 -1.29 -24.81
N ILE A 217 -27.04 -1.18 -25.99
CA ILE A 217 -26.59 -2.32 -26.81
C ILE A 217 -25.44 -3.06 -26.11
N LEU A 218 -24.53 -2.34 -25.39
CA LEU A 218 -23.42 -2.91 -24.65
C LEU A 218 -23.79 -3.45 -23.26
N GLY A 219 -25.07 -3.45 -22.89
CA GLY A 219 -25.60 -4.00 -21.63
C GLY A 219 -25.34 -3.10 -20.39
N TYR A 220 -25.00 -1.81 -20.59
CA TYR A 220 -24.84 -0.81 -19.54
C TYR A 220 -26.06 0.09 -19.35
N GLY A 221 -27.21 -0.27 -19.95
CA GLY A 221 -28.48 0.43 -19.80
C GLY A 221 -29.18 0.09 -18.48
N ASN A 222 -29.83 1.08 -17.88
CA ASN A 222 -30.52 1.05 -16.59
C ASN A 222 -31.26 -0.26 -16.33
N THR A 223 -30.85 -0.98 -15.27
CA THR A 223 -31.69 -1.98 -14.59
C THR A 223 -32.39 -1.32 -13.40
N ASP A 224 -33.17 -0.27 -13.67
CA ASP A 224 -34.13 0.24 -12.70
C ASP A 224 -35.47 -0.48 -12.95
N LYS A 225 -35.69 -1.58 -12.25
CA LYS A 225 -36.98 -2.08 -11.81
C LYS A 225 -36.86 -2.60 -10.39
#